data_621ee4c5b214f0e82cf31c66ff3427ed
#
_entry.id   621ee4c5b214f0e82cf31c66ff3427ed
#
_cell.length_a   1.000
_cell.length_b   1.000
_cell.length_c   1.000
_cell.angle_alpha   90.00
_cell.angle_beta   90.00
_cell.angle_gamma   90.00
#
_symmetry.space_group_name_H-M   'P 1'
#
loop_
_entity.id
_entity.type
_entity.pdbx_description
1 polymer ?
#
loop_
_entity_poly.entity_id
_entity_poly.type
_entity_poly.pdbx_seq_one_letter_code
_entity_poly.pdbx_strand_id
1 'polypeptide(L)'
;MQAVSDDKMAVALAREGGVSFIYGSQTIEDQAAMVKRAKTYKAGFVPSDSNLSISDTLADVIALKEKTGHSTMAVTEDGSANGKLLGIVTGRDYRVSRMGLDTKVTEFMTPYDKLICGHIGITLKEANDLIWDNKLNALPIIDDDQKLAYFVFRKDYETRKSNPNELLDDSKRYVVGAGINTRDFAERVPALVEAGADVLCIDSSEG
;
A
#
# COMPACT_ATOMS: atom_id res chain seq x y z
N MET A 1 -6.20 23.74 -5.60
CA MET A 1 -6.21 22.27 -5.83
C MET A 1 -5.03 21.54 -5.18
N GLN A 2 -3.94 22.19 -4.84
CA GLN A 2 -2.72 21.59 -4.25
C GLN A 2 -2.95 20.74 -2.98
N ALA A 3 -3.96 21.04 -2.19
CA ALA A 3 -4.21 20.37 -0.91
C ALA A 3 -5.07 19.10 -0.99
N VAL A 4 -5.66 18.78 -2.16
CA VAL A 4 -6.67 17.71 -2.27
C VAL A 4 -6.49 16.78 -3.46
N SER A 5 -5.72 17.16 -4.49
CA SER A 5 -5.57 16.36 -5.72
C SER A 5 -4.26 15.55 -5.72
N ASP A 6 -4.03 14.77 -4.68
CA ASP A 6 -2.88 13.88 -4.53
C ASP A 6 -3.18 12.43 -5.01
N ASP A 7 -2.22 11.54 -4.84
CA ASP A 7 -2.35 10.12 -5.15
C ASP A 7 -3.44 9.41 -4.35
N LYS A 8 -3.70 9.82 -3.10
CA LYS A 8 -4.75 9.24 -2.27
C LYS A 8 -6.13 9.61 -2.80
N MET A 9 -6.32 10.88 -3.20
CA MET A 9 -7.55 11.33 -3.84
C MET A 9 -7.76 10.66 -5.19
N ALA A 10 -6.69 10.46 -5.99
CA ALA A 10 -6.77 9.76 -7.26
C ALA A 10 -7.29 8.32 -7.07
N VAL A 11 -6.77 7.59 -6.10
CA VAL A 11 -7.26 6.24 -5.75
C VAL A 11 -8.70 6.28 -5.24
N ALA A 12 -9.04 7.22 -4.35
CA ALA A 12 -10.38 7.32 -3.79
C ALA A 12 -11.45 7.58 -4.86
N LEU A 13 -11.18 8.53 -5.78
CA LEU A 13 -12.11 8.82 -6.88
C LEU A 13 -12.21 7.67 -7.88
N ALA A 14 -11.11 7.02 -8.22
CA ALA A 14 -11.14 5.89 -9.15
C ALA A 14 -11.95 4.71 -8.59
N ARG A 15 -11.97 4.52 -7.27
CA ARG A 15 -12.84 3.53 -6.61
C ARG A 15 -14.32 3.80 -6.80
N GLU A 16 -14.70 5.06 -6.86
CA GLU A 16 -16.08 5.50 -7.07
C GLU A 16 -16.45 5.72 -8.56
N GLY A 17 -15.54 5.34 -9.48
CA GLY A 17 -15.77 5.47 -10.91
C GLY A 17 -15.40 6.82 -11.51
N GLY A 18 -14.72 7.69 -10.74
CA GLY A 18 -14.24 8.99 -11.17
C GLY A 18 -12.76 9.00 -11.51
N VAL A 19 -12.28 10.11 -12.08
CA VAL A 19 -10.86 10.36 -12.32
C VAL A 19 -10.42 11.63 -11.60
N SER A 20 -9.26 11.57 -10.92
CA SER A 20 -8.60 12.74 -10.36
C SER A 20 -7.42 13.14 -11.20
N PHE A 21 -7.17 14.45 -11.29
CA PHE A 21 -5.97 15.00 -11.92
C PHE A 21 -4.99 15.44 -10.83
N ILE A 22 -3.88 14.71 -10.69
CA ILE A 22 -2.82 15.05 -9.74
C ILE A 22 -2.24 16.42 -10.11
N TYR A 23 -2.16 17.32 -9.15
CA TYR A 23 -1.81 18.72 -9.37
C TYR A 23 -0.40 18.89 -9.93
N GLY A 24 -0.24 19.85 -10.88
CA GLY A 24 1.03 20.14 -11.56
C GLY A 24 1.92 21.17 -10.87
N SER A 25 1.45 21.88 -9.83
CA SER A 25 2.22 22.91 -9.12
C SER A 25 3.18 22.31 -8.08
N GLN A 26 4.00 21.37 -8.52
CA GLN A 26 5.05 20.67 -7.76
C GLN A 26 6.17 20.27 -8.70
N THR A 27 7.24 19.66 -8.21
CA THR A 27 8.31 19.15 -9.07
C THR A 27 7.80 18.05 -9.99
N ILE A 28 8.50 17.82 -11.10
CA ILE A 28 8.15 16.76 -12.06
C ILE A 28 8.28 15.40 -11.37
N GLU A 29 9.34 15.22 -10.58
CA GLU A 29 9.65 13.99 -9.85
C GLU A 29 8.57 13.66 -8.82
N ASP A 30 8.13 14.64 -8.04
CA ASP A 30 7.09 14.43 -7.02
C ASP A 30 5.75 14.07 -7.66
N GLN A 31 5.37 14.76 -8.75
CA GLN A 31 4.14 14.47 -9.46
C GLN A 31 4.18 13.06 -10.11
N ALA A 32 5.28 12.72 -10.78
CA ALA A 32 5.48 11.40 -11.37
C ALA A 32 5.46 10.30 -10.29
N ALA A 33 6.07 10.54 -9.13
CA ALA A 33 6.02 9.62 -8.01
C ALA A 33 4.59 9.41 -7.48
N MET A 34 3.77 10.48 -7.40
CA MET A 34 2.34 10.37 -7.03
C MET A 34 1.56 9.56 -8.06
N VAL A 35 1.74 9.83 -9.36
CA VAL A 35 1.12 9.05 -10.45
C VAL A 35 1.49 7.58 -10.30
N LYS A 36 2.78 7.29 -10.16
CA LYS A 36 3.29 5.92 -10.02
C LYS A 36 2.68 5.22 -8.80
N ARG A 37 2.59 5.89 -7.63
CA ARG A 37 1.94 5.31 -6.44
C ARG A 37 0.47 4.99 -6.69
N ALA A 38 -0.29 5.89 -7.33
CA ALA A 38 -1.69 5.65 -7.66
C ALA A 38 -1.85 4.51 -8.68
N LYS A 39 -0.99 4.42 -9.70
CA LYS A 39 -0.99 3.35 -10.72
C LYS A 39 -0.55 1.99 -10.18
N THR A 40 0.39 1.97 -9.26
CA THR A 40 0.83 0.73 -8.61
C THR A 40 -0.07 0.32 -7.46
N TYR A 41 -0.99 1.20 -7.05
CA TYR A 41 -1.99 0.85 -6.07
C TYR A 41 -2.88 -0.27 -6.64
N LYS A 42 -2.64 -1.47 -6.16
CA LYS A 42 -3.43 -2.63 -6.53
C LYS A 42 -4.53 -2.77 -5.48
N ALA A 43 -5.80 -2.58 -5.91
CA ALA A 43 -6.91 -2.70 -4.99
C ALA A 43 -6.87 -4.04 -4.24
N GLY A 44 -6.89 -3.98 -2.92
CA GLY A 44 -6.71 -5.14 -2.04
C GLY A 44 -5.26 -5.52 -1.74
N PHE A 45 -4.26 -4.95 -2.42
CA PHE A 45 -2.83 -5.11 -2.10
C PHE A 45 -2.32 -3.81 -1.48
N VAL A 46 -2.02 -3.85 -0.19
CA VAL A 46 -1.66 -2.66 0.61
C VAL A 46 -0.18 -2.72 0.96
N PRO A 47 0.62 -1.71 0.60
CA PRO A 47 1.99 -1.60 1.13
C PRO A 47 1.96 -1.54 2.66
N SER A 48 2.94 -2.15 3.32
CA SER A 48 3.03 -2.09 4.77
C SER A 48 3.52 -0.71 5.22
N ASP A 49 2.74 -0.05 6.07
CA ASP A 49 3.10 1.20 6.75
C ASP A 49 3.37 0.99 8.26
N SER A 50 3.30 -0.25 8.70
CA SER A 50 3.45 -0.66 10.10
C SER A 50 4.47 -1.79 10.18
N ASN A 51 5.75 -1.40 10.28
CA ASN A 51 6.88 -2.31 10.24
C ASN A 51 7.70 -2.20 11.53
N LEU A 52 8.18 -3.33 11.99
CA LEU A 52 9.02 -3.53 13.17
C LEU A 52 10.32 -4.21 12.76
N SER A 53 11.39 -3.92 13.46
CA SER A 53 12.65 -4.67 13.39
C SER A 53 12.69 -5.77 14.44
N ILE A 54 13.62 -6.70 14.29
CA ILE A 54 13.84 -7.77 15.30
C ILE A 54 14.32 -7.23 16.65
N SER A 55 14.84 -6.01 16.70
CA SER A 55 15.29 -5.36 17.93
C SER A 55 14.17 -4.71 18.72
N ASP A 56 13.00 -4.51 18.10
CA ASP A 56 11.87 -3.82 18.71
C ASP A 56 11.21 -4.66 19.83
N THR A 57 10.46 -3.96 20.67
CA THR A 57 9.85 -4.48 21.88
C THR A 57 8.33 -4.34 21.85
N LEU A 58 7.66 -4.88 22.86
CA LEU A 58 6.22 -4.69 23.02
C LEU A 58 5.85 -3.20 23.17
N ALA A 59 6.71 -2.38 23.78
CA ALA A 59 6.49 -0.93 23.86
C ALA A 59 6.41 -0.30 22.45
N ASP A 60 7.33 -0.71 21.56
CA ASP A 60 7.35 -0.22 20.16
C ASP A 60 6.12 -0.67 19.36
N VAL A 61 5.65 -1.90 19.58
CA VAL A 61 4.39 -2.39 18.98
C VAL A 61 3.20 -1.53 19.41
N ILE A 62 3.11 -1.19 20.70
CA ILE A 62 2.02 -0.36 21.23
C ILE A 62 2.09 1.05 20.63
N ALA A 63 3.26 1.67 20.65
CA ALA A 63 3.47 3.00 20.09
C ALA A 63 3.14 3.05 18.59
N LEU A 64 3.56 2.04 17.83
CA LEU A 64 3.27 1.94 16.40
C LEU A 64 1.76 1.76 16.16
N LYS A 65 1.09 0.95 16.97
CA LYS A 65 -0.37 0.78 16.91
C LYS A 65 -1.13 2.06 17.22
N GLU A 66 -0.70 2.81 18.21
CA GLU A 66 -1.31 4.11 18.54
C GLU A 66 -1.12 5.12 17.40
N LYS A 67 0.04 5.12 16.76
CA LYS A 67 0.37 5.99 15.65
C LYS A 67 -0.40 5.66 14.37
N THR A 68 -0.52 4.38 14.02
CA THR A 68 -1.06 3.93 12.72
C THR A 68 -2.50 3.44 12.80
N GLY A 69 -2.97 3.06 13.98
CA GLY A 69 -4.26 2.40 14.17
C GLY A 69 -4.29 0.92 13.70
N HIS A 70 -3.17 0.40 13.20
CA HIS A 70 -3.11 -0.95 12.64
C HIS A 70 -2.77 -1.98 13.72
N SER A 71 -3.35 -3.17 13.60
CA SER A 71 -3.15 -4.30 14.51
C SER A 71 -2.32 -5.44 13.91
N THR A 72 -1.99 -5.36 12.63
CA THR A 72 -1.10 -6.29 11.94
C THR A 72 0.15 -5.54 11.51
N MET A 73 1.30 -5.99 11.95
CA MET A 73 2.59 -5.35 11.71
C MET A 73 3.56 -6.37 11.15
N ALA A 74 4.29 -6.00 10.10
CA ALA A 74 5.37 -6.83 9.60
C ALA A 74 6.59 -6.72 10.50
N VAL A 75 7.28 -7.82 10.74
CA VAL A 75 8.62 -7.82 11.31
C VAL A 75 9.60 -8.11 10.19
N THR A 76 10.40 -7.11 9.84
CA THR A 76 11.41 -7.20 8.78
C THR A 76 12.81 -7.10 9.37
N GLU A 77 13.81 -7.53 8.61
CA GLU A 77 15.20 -7.55 9.07
C GLU A 77 15.69 -6.17 9.55
N ASP A 78 15.30 -5.13 8.83
CA ASP A 78 15.73 -3.74 9.06
C ASP A 78 14.61 -2.80 9.52
N GLY A 79 13.39 -3.31 9.72
CA GLY A 79 12.22 -2.50 10.06
C GLY A 79 11.63 -1.71 8.87
N SER A 80 12.13 -1.90 7.66
CA SER A 80 11.63 -1.21 6.47
C SER A 80 10.39 -1.89 5.87
N ALA A 81 9.63 -1.12 5.08
CA ALA A 81 8.41 -1.60 4.43
C ALA A 81 8.67 -2.70 3.38
N ASN A 82 9.88 -2.72 2.80
CA ASN A 82 10.27 -3.67 1.76
C ASN A 82 11.45 -4.55 2.22
N GLY A 83 11.67 -4.63 3.52
CA GLY A 83 12.71 -5.47 4.11
C GLY A 83 12.38 -6.96 4.00
N LYS A 84 13.38 -7.80 4.23
CA LYS A 84 13.19 -9.24 4.30
C LYS A 84 12.23 -9.60 5.43
N LEU A 85 11.14 -10.30 5.11
CA LEU A 85 10.10 -10.64 6.07
C LEU A 85 10.60 -11.76 7.00
N LEU A 86 10.59 -11.50 8.30
CA LEU A 86 11.00 -12.44 9.34
C LEU A 86 9.82 -12.95 10.17
N GLY A 87 8.72 -12.21 10.18
CA GLY A 87 7.53 -12.60 10.92
C GLY A 87 6.43 -11.53 10.83
N ILE A 88 5.35 -11.76 11.53
CA ILE A 88 4.28 -10.77 11.74
C ILE A 88 3.87 -10.73 13.22
N VAL A 89 3.44 -9.55 13.66
CA VAL A 89 2.79 -9.35 14.96
C VAL A 89 1.36 -8.93 14.72
N THR A 90 0.44 -9.58 15.42
CA THR A 90 -0.99 -9.23 15.43
C THR A 90 -1.48 -8.99 16.84
N GLY A 91 -2.65 -8.37 16.99
CA GLY A 91 -3.25 -8.14 18.31
C GLY A 91 -3.58 -9.42 19.11
N ARG A 92 -3.40 -10.61 18.53
CA ARG A 92 -3.59 -11.92 19.20
C ARG A 92 -2.31 -12.47 19.79
N ASP A 93 -1.15 -11.95 19.37
CA ASP A 93 0.15 -12.50 19.73
C ASP A 93 0.66 -11.97 21.08
N TYR A 94 0.07 -10.90 21.60
CA TYR A 94 0.49 -10.30 22.87
C TYR A 94 -0.68 -9.89 23.76
N ARG A 95 -0.39 -9.84 25.07
CA ARG A 95 -1.29 -9.31 26.09
C ARG A 95 -0.52 -8.37 27.01
N VAL A 96 -0.79 -7.07 26.91
CA VAL A 96 -0.12 -6.01 27.68
C VAL A 96 -0.20 -6.27 29.21
N SER A 97 -1.29 -6.87 29.70
CA SER A 97 -1.48 -7.19 31.11
C SER A 97 -0.63 -8.37 31.62
N ARG A 98 0.06 -9.10 30.74
CA ARG A 98 0.81 -10.34 31.06
C ARG A 98 2.24 -10.35 30.58
N MET A 99 2.65 -9.36 29.79
CA MET A 99 3.97 -9.28 29.17
C MET A 99 4.63 -7.96 29.55
N GLY A 100 5.94 -8.00 29.81
CA GLY A 100 6.73 -6.80 30.04
C GLY A 100 6.84 -5.96 28.78
N LEU A 101 6.88 -4.64 28.92
CA LEU A 101 7.01 -3.73 27.78
C LEU A 101 8.35 -3.87 27.05
N ASP A 102 9.37 -4.40 27.70
CA ASP A 102 10.70 -4.69 27.19
C ASP A 102 10.82 -6.05 26.49
N THR A 103 9.74 -6.87 26.48
CA THR A 103 9.71 -8.16 25.78
C THR A 103 9.96 -7.94 24.27
N LYS A 104 10.94 -8.65 23.70
CA LYS A 104 11.31 -8.55 22.30
C LYS A 104 10.22 -9.11 21.38
N VAL A 105 10.00 -8.47 20.22
CA VAL A 105 9.02 -8.93 19.23
C VAL A 105 9.26 -10.36 18.78
N THR A 106 10.51 -10.81 18.76
CA THR A 106 10.92 -12.18 18.39
C THR A 106 10.40 -13.26 19.34
N GLU A 107 10.02 -12.89 20.56
CA GLU A 107 9.50 -13.83 21.56
C GLU A 107 8.01 -14.14 21.38
N PHE A 108 7.27 -13.24 20.72
CA PHE A 108 5.82 -13.38 20.56
C PHE A 108 5.31 -13.24 19.13
N MET A 109 6.13 -12.80 18.17
CA MET A 109 5.72 -12.76 16.75
C MET A 109 5.41 -14.17 16.22
N THR A 110 4.58 -14.24 15.20
CA THR A 110 4.49 -15.43 14.37
C THR A 110 5.67 -15.40 13.40
N PRO A 111 6.67 -16.32 13.54
CA PRO A 111 7.86 -16.32 12.71
C PRO A 111 7.56 -16.77 11.28
N TYR A 112 8.44 -16.42 10.34
CA TYR A 112 8.25 -16.63 8.90
C TYR A 112 7.97 -18.09 8.52
N ASP A 113 8.64 -19.05 9.13
CA ASP A 113 8.47 -20.49 8.88
C ASP A 113 7.05 -21.02 9.20
N LYS A 114 6.28 -20.25 9.97
CA LYS A 114 4.87 -20.54 10.29
C LYS A 114 3.89 -19.68 9.52
N LEU A 115 4.38 -18.74 8.71
CA LEU A 115 3.50 -17.88 7.91
C LEU A 115 3.08 -18.57 6.62
N ILE A 116 1.86 -18.31 6.23
CA ILE A 116 1.40 -18.54 4.86
C ILE A 116 1.57 -17.22 4.13
N CYS A 117 2.32 -17.24 3.05
CA CYS A 117 2.60 -16.09 2.20
C CYS A 117 2.08 -16.33 0.79
N GLY A 118 1.69 -15.27 0.11
CA GLY A 118 1.55 -15.25 -1.35
C GLY A 118 2.82 -14.70 -1.99
N HIS A 119 2.97 -14.90 -3.30
CA HIS A 119 4.09 -14.37 -4.07
C HIS A 119 3.65 -13.26 -5.01
N ILE A 120 4.58 -12.39 -5.42
CA ILE A 120 4.33 -11.36 -6.43
C ILE A 120 3.77 -12.03 -7.69
N GLY A 121 2.73 -11.42 -8.26
CA GLY A 121 2.00 -11.99 -9.41
C GLY A 121 0.70 -12.69 -9.04
N ILE A 122 0.52 -13.09 -7.78
CA ILE A 122 -0.75 -13.66 -7.30
C ILE A 122 -1.93 -12.69 -7.60
N THR A 123 -3.05 -13.24 -8.02
CA THR A 123 -4.29 -12.47 -8.19
C THR A 123 -4.96 -12.23 -6.84
N LEU A 124 -5.80 -11.19 -6.76
CA LEU A 124 -6.56 -10.92 -5.53
C LEU A 124 -7.51 -12.09 -5.18
N LYS A 125 -8.03 -12.79 -6.18
CA LYS A 125 -8.88 -13.97 -5.97
C LYS A 125 -8.09 -15.09 -5.31
N GLU A 126 -6.94 -15.48 -5.87
CA GLU A 126 -6.08 -16.52 -5.31
C GLU A 126 -5.59 -16.16 -3.90
N ALA A 127 -5.18 -14.90 -3.69
CA ALA A 127 -4.79 -14.42 -2.36
C ALA A 127 -5.95 -14.54 -1.36
N ASN A 128 -7.16 -14.26 -1.80
CA ASN A 128 -8.35 -14.37 -0.95
C ASN A 128 -8.74 -15.83 -0.69
N ASP A 129 -8.58 -16.72 -1.67
CA ASP A 129 -8.80 -18.15 -1.48
C ASP A 129 -7.81 -18.69 -0.42
N LEU A 130 -6.52 -18.30 -0.45
CA LEU A 130 -5.55 -18.63 0.59
C LEU A 130 -5.95 -18.10 1.97
N ILE A 131 -6.48 -16.86 2.04
CA ILE A 131 -6.98 -16.27 3.29
C ILE A 131 -8.14 -17.09 3.88
N TRP A 132 -9.08 -17.50 3.04
CA TRP A 132 -10.24 -18.27 3.48
C TRP A 132 -9.88 -19.69 3.92
N ASP A 133 -9.14 -20.41 3.11
CA ASP A 133 -8.77 -21.80 3.36
C ASP A 133 -7.95 -21.94 4.65
N ASN A 134 -7.09 -20.96 4.92
CA ASN A 134 -6.21 -20.95 6.08
C ASN A 134 -6.72 -20.08 7.25
N LYS A 135 -7.94 -19.54 7.17
CA LYS A 135 -8.59 -18.71 8.20
C LYS A 135 -7.74 -17.51 8.64
N LEU A 136 -7.03 -16.90 7.68
CA LEU A 136 -6.18 -15.74 7.93
C LEU A 136 -7.00 -14.45 7.96
N ASN A 137 -6.46 -13.41 8.61
CA ASN A 137 -6.99 -12.05 8.53
C ASN A 137 -6.16 -11.18 7.56
N ALA A 138 -4.89 -11.54 7.37
CA ALA A 138 -3.95 -10.88 6.48
C ALA A 138 -3.04 -11.92 5.85
N LEU A 139 -2.71 -11.71 4.58
CA LEU A 139 -1.76 -12.52 3.82
C LEU A 139 -0.60 -11.61 3.40
N PRO A 140 0.63 -11.85 3.87
CA PRO A 140 1.80 -11.17 3.34
C PRO A 140 2.10 -11.68 1.94
N ILE A 141 2.43 -10.75 1.04
CA ILE A 141 2.87 -11.03 -0.33
C ILE A 141 4.36 -10.68 -0.40
N ILE A 142 5.16 -11.64 -0.80
CA ILE A 142 6.62 -11.52 -0.85
C ILE A 142 7.14 -11.70 -2.27
N ASP A 143 8.35 -11.23 -2.52
CA ASP A 143 9.12 -11.54 -3.72
C ASP A 143 9.97 -12.82 -3.55
N ASP A 144 10.77 -13.15 -4.59
CA ASP A 144 11.63 -14.33 -4.59
C ASP A 144 12.79 -14.23 -3.58
N ASP A 145 13.13 -13.02 -3.14
CA ASP A 145 14.14 -12.74 -2.10
C ASP A 145 13.53 -12.71 -0.68
N GLN A 146 12.29 -13.13 -0.51
CA GLN A 146 11.54 -13.09 0.75
C GLN A 146 11.29 -11.66 1.25
N LYS A 147 11.38 -10.63 0.39
CA LYS A 147 11.08 -9.25 0.79
C LYS A 147 9.57 -9.01 0.74
N LEU A 148 9.09 -8.29 1.75
CA LEU A 148 7.68 -7.91 1.81
C LEU A 148 7.36 -6.90 0.72
N ALA A 149 6.38 -7.24 -0.12
CA ALA A 149 5.86 -6.33 -1.15
C ALA A 149 4.54 -5.69 -0.71
N TYR A 150 3.59 -6.51 -0.26
CA TYR A 150 2.24 -6.08 0.10
C TYR A 150 1.64 -6.94 1.21
N PHE A 151 0.54 -6.44 1.79
CA PHE A 151 -0.44 -7.26 2.49
C PHE A 151 -1.75 -7.33 1.69
N VAL A 152 -2.46 -8.45 1.79
CA VAL A 152 -3.87 -8.57 1.42
C VAL A 152 -4.65 -8.84 2.69
N PHE A 153 -5.66 -8.02 2.96
CA PHE A 153 -6.52 -8.17 4.13
C PHE A 153 -7.88 -8.73 3.74
N ARG A 154 -8.39 -9.65 4.54
CA ARG A 154 -9.71 -10.26 4.35
C ARG A 154 -10.83 -9.23 4.22
N LYS A 155 -10.81 -8.19 5.07
CA LYS A 155 -11.81 -7.10 5.05
C LYS A 155 -11.85 -6.32 3.74
N ASP A 156 -10.70 -6.16 3.08
CA ASP A 156 -10.60 -5.35 1.86
C ASP A 156 -11.21 -6.05 0.65
N TYR A 157 -11.20 -7.37 0.62
CA TYR A 157 -11.90 -8.15 -0.41
C TYR A 157 -13.42 -7.98 -0.36
N GLU A 158 -13.99 -8.00 0.85
CA GLU A 158 -15.43 -7.81 1.04
C GLU A 158 -15.86 -6.38 0.65
N THR A 159 -15.05 -5.38 1.00
CA THR A 159 -15.28 -3.98 0.63
C THR A 159 -15.24 -3.79 -0.88
N ARG A 160 -14.29 -4.43 -1.58
CA ARG A 160 -14.17 -4.33 -3.04
C ARG A 160 -15.34 -4.98 -3.79
N LYS A 161 -15.88 -6.08 -3.29
CA LYS A 161 -17.04 -6.73 -3.88
C LYS A 161 -18.27 -5.82 -3.91
N SER A 162 -18.28 -4.79 -3.06
CA SER A 162 -19.36 -3.79 -2.98
C SER A 162 -19.14 -2.56 -3.88
N ASN A 163 -17.97 -2.41 -4.56
CA ASN A 163 -17.67 -1.27 -5.44
C ASN A 163 -17.59 -1.69 -6.91
N PRO A 164 -18.74 -1.92 -7.59
CA PRO A 164 -18.76 -2.36 -8.99
C PRO A 164 -18.35 -1.27 -9.99
N ASN A 165 -18.23 -0.03 -9.54
CA ASN A 165 -18.00 1.15 -10.39
C ASN A 165 -16.53 1.57 -10.53
N GLU A 166 -15.58 0.79 -10.01
CA GLU A 166 -14.15 1.13 -10.08
C GLU A 166 -13.70 1.45 -11.51
N LEU A 167 -13.09 2.61 -11.70
CA LEU A 167 -12.52 3.04 -12.98
C LEU A 167 -11.12 2.47 -13.16
N LEU A 168 -11.02 1.44 -13.99
CA LEU A 168 -9.77 0.70 -14.23
C LEU A 168 -9.35 0.81 -15.71
N ASP A 169 -8.05 0.80 -15.95
CA ASP A 169 -7.45 0.62 -17.27
C ASP A 169 -7.53 -0.86 -17.73
N ASP A 170 -7.10 -1.13 -18.96
CA ASP A 170 -7.10 -2.49 -19.52
C ASP A 170 -6.25 -3.49 -18.73
N SER A 171 -5.25 -3.00 -18.00
CA SER A 171 -4.39 -3.78 -17.11
C SER A 171 -4.95 -3.93 -15.68
N LYS A 172 -6.21 -3.51 -15.45
CA LYS A 172 -6.89 -3.53 -14.15
C LYS A 172 -6.21 -2.66 -13.07
N ARG A 173 -5.55 -1.58 -13.47
CA ARG A 173 -5.00 -0.55 -12.59
C ARG A 173 -5.93 0.66 -12.61
N TYR A 174 -5.93 1.45 -11.53
CA TYR A 174 -6.75 2.66 -11.49
C TYR A 174 -6.37 3.66 -12.57
N VAL A 175 -7.37 4.28 -13.18
CA VAL A 175 -7.18 5.39 -14.12
C VAL A 175 -6.77 6.63 -13.35
N VAL A 176 -5.66 7.25 -13.75
CA VAL A 176 -5.04 8.40 -13.09
C VAL A 176 -4.80 9.51 -14.10
N GLY A 177 -5.31 10.70 -13.78
CA GLY A 177 -5.02 11.91 -14.51
C GLY A 177 -3.88 12.72 -13.88
N ALA A 178 -3.23 13.56 -14.68
CA ALA A 178 -2.24 14.53 -14.22
C ALA A 178 -2.44 15.89 -14.87
N GLY A 179 -2.35 16.96 -14.07
CA GLY A 179 -2.36 18.33 -14.54
C GLY A 179 -0.97 18.73 -15.05
N ILE A 180 -0.92 19.38 -16.20
CA ILE A 180 0.30 19.95 -16.79
C ILE A 180 0.10 21.43 -17.10
N ASN A 181 1.19 22.18 -17.13
CA ASN A 181 1.21 23.55 -17.59
C ASN A 181 1.98 23.65 -18.93
N THR A 182 1.98 24.85 -19.53
CA THR A 182 2.64 25.09 -20.82
C THR A 182 4.14 25.44 -20.71
N ARG A 183 4.73 25.47 -19.50
CA ARG A 183 6.09 25.95 -19.27
C ARG A 183 7.11 24.82 -19.33
N ASP A 184 6.81 23.68 -18.72
CA ASP A 184 7.73 22.55 -18.54
C ASP A 184 7.19 21.23 -19.15
N PHE A 185 6.18 21.34 -20.06
CA PHE A 185 5.52 20.18 -20.65
C PHE A 185 6.49 19.23 -21.36
N ALA A 186 7.56 19.78 -21.98
CA ALA A 186 8.52 18.97 -22.74
C ALA A 186 9.24 17.91 -21.89
N GLU A 187 9.48 18.19 -20.61
CA GLU A 187 10.09 17.27 -19.65
C GLU A 187 9.04 16.55 -18.80
N ARG A 188 7.99 17.26 -18.41
CA ARG A 188 6.93 16.75 -17.53
C ARG A 188 6.09 15.66 -18.19
N VAL A 189 5.67 15.85 -19.44
CA VAL A 189 4.81 14.87 -20.13
C VAL A 189 5.49 13.50 -20.24
N PRO A 190 6.74 13.38 -20.73
CA PRO A 190 7.42 12.09 -20.77
C PRO A 190 7.52 11.42 -19.40
N ALA A 191 7.85 12.15 -18.34
CA ALA A 191 7.96 11.61 -16.99
C ALA A 191 6.60 11.09 -16.47
N LEU A 192 5.50 11.80 -16.74
CA LEU A 192 4.16 11.38 -16.34
C LEU A 192 3.67 10.17 -17.13
N VAL A 193 3.98 10.08 -18.43
CA VAL A 193 3.68 8.92 -19.27
C VAL A 193 4.45 7.69 -18.79
N GLU A 194 5.74 7.83 -18.47
CA GLU A 194 6.56 6.77 -17.90
C GLU A 194 6.02 6.30 -16.54
N ALA A 195 5.52 7.24 -15.72
CA ALA A 195 4.87 6.93 -14.45
C ALA A 195 3.50 6.24 -14.62
N GLY A 196 2.92 6.27 -15.82
CA GLY A 196 1.68 5.58 -16.19
C GLY A 196 0.43 6.45 -16.12
N ALA A 197 0.52 7.78 -16.25
CA ALA A 197 -0.65 8.63 -16.34
C ALA A 197 -1.51 8.27 -17.58
N ASP A 198 -2.82 8.14 -17.38
CA ASP A 198 -3.77 7.77 -18.45
C ASP A 198 -4.33 9.00 -19.17
N VAL A 199 -4.45 10.11 -18.46
CA VAL A 199 -5.07 11.34 -18.98
C VAL A 199 -4.25 12.55 -18.52
N LEU A 200 -3.98 13.46 -19.45
CA LEU A 200 -3.35 14.73 -19.14
C LEU A 200 -4.35 15.87 -19.30
N CYS A 201 -4.35 16.80 -18.35
CA CYS A 201 -5.14 18.01 -18.39
C CYS A 201 -4.21 19.23 -18.44
N ILE A 202 -4.36 20.06 -19.46
CA ILE A 202 -3.64 21.34 -19.52
C ILE A 202 -4.34 22.30 -18.56
N ASP A 203 -3.67 22.60 -17.45
CA ASP A 203 -4.11 23.55 -16.43
C ASP A 203 -3.27 24.83 -16.56
N SER A 204 -3.76 25.75 -17.34
CA SER A 204 -3.15 27.05 -17.58
C SER A 204 -4.01 28.17 -17.00
N SER A 205 -3.40 29.09 -16.26
CA SER A 205 -4.07 30.29 -15.75
C SER A 205 -4.41 31.31 -16.85
N GLU A 206 -3.85 31.10 -18.04
CA GLU A 206 -4.09 31.92 -19.24
C GLU A 206 -4.49 30.95 -20.34
N GLY A 207 -5.77 30.98 -20.68
CA GLY A 207 -6.33 30.21 -21.79
C GLY A 207 -5.93 30.77 -23.17
#